data_b35afd9980fcbc012f548faaf76bf79d
#
_entry.id   b35afd9980fcbc012f548faaf76bf79d
#
_cell.length_a   1.000
_cell.length_b   1.000
_cell.length_c   1.000
_cell.angle_alpha   90.00
_cell.angle_beta   90.00
_cell.angle_gamma   90.00
#
_symmetry.space_group_name_H-M   'P 1'
#
loop_
_entity.id
_entity.type
_entity.pdbx_description
1 polymer ?
#
loop_
_entity_poly.entity_id
_entity_poly.type
_entity_poly.pdbx_seq_one_letter_code
_entity_poly.pdbx_strand_id
1 'polypeptide(L)'
;MTTRMFASPLFLGFDHLEQMLERASKTSSDGYPPYNIEQTGPTGLRITLAVAGFTMDDLQITQEDNQLVIRGRQSDDSHGRVFLHRGIAARQFQRAFVLAEGIEVKGAWLDNGLLHIDLARPQPESRVRTIQIGRPGANGSEEERLVEDETSEG
;
A
#
# COMPACT_ATOMS: atom_id res chain seq x y z
N MET A 1 9.28 9.13 -19.98
CA MET A 1 8.08 9.14 -20.82
C MET A 1 7.01 8.20 -20.35
N THR A 2 7.41 7.10 -19.75
CA THR A 2 6.47 6.13 -19.22
C THR A 2 5.64 6.65 -18.04
N THR A 3 6.15 7.65 -17.34
CA THR A 3 5.45 8.26 -16.21
C THR A 3 4.10 8.85 -16.59
N ARG A 4 3.93 9.19 -17.86
CA ARG A 4 2.68 9.78 -18.33
C ARG A 4 1.51 8.81 -18.34
N MET A 5 1.77 7.51 -18.24
CA MET A 5 0.72 6.51 -18.13
C MET A 5 -0.14 6.71 -16.90
N PHE A 6 0.43 7.31 -15.86
CA PHE A 6 -0.27 7.53 -14.59
C PHE A 6 -0.89 8.92 -14.49
N ALA A 7 -0.78 9.73 -15.54
CA ALA A 7 -1.33 11.08 -15.57
C ALA A 7 -2.81 11.13 -15.96
N SER A 8 -3.43 9.98 -16.14
CA SER A 8 -4.85 9.88 -16.46
C SER A 8 -5.72 10.33 -15.27
N PRO A 9 -6.88 10.98 -15.52
CA PRO A 9 -7.79 11.35 -14.43
C PRO A 9 -8.22 10.18 -13.55
N LEU A 10 -8.24 8.96 -14.10
CA LEU A 10 -8.59 7.77 -13.33
C LEU A 10 -7.56 7.43 -12.26
N PHE A 11 -6.37 7.99 -12.35
CA PHE A 11 -5.25 7.66 -11.49
C PHE A 11 -4.83 8.83 -10.59
N LEU A 12 -5.74 9.74 -10.28
CA LEU A 12 -5.36 10.94 -9.51
C LEU A 12 -4.65 10.61 -8.21
N GLY A 13 -5.10 9.58 -7.50
CA GLY A 13 -4.44 9.17 -6.27
C GLY A 13 -3.11 8.50 -6.50
N PHE A 14 -2.98 7.81 -7.64
CA PHE A 14 -1.75 7.08 -7.97
C PHE A 14 -0.71 7.99 -8.61
N ASP A 15 -1.17 9.01 -9.31
CA ASP A 15 -0.28 10.00 -9.88
C ASP A 15 0.55 10.71 -8.81
N HIS A 16 -0.11 11.07 -7.71
CA HIS A 16 0.58 11.63 -6.57
C HIS A 16 1.57 10.65 -5.96
N LEU A 17 1.19 9.40 -5.86
CA LEU A 17 2.05 8.34 -5.38
C LEU A 17 3.29 8.19 -6.27
N GLU A 18 3.11 8.23 -7.58
CA GLU A 18 4.20 8.13 -8.53
C GLU A 18 5.24 9.23 -8.31
N GLN A 19 4.80 10.46 -8.14
CA GLN A 19 5.70 11.57 -7.87
C GLN A 19 6.53 11.35 -6.60
N MET A 20 5.88 10.83 -5.58
CA MET A 20 6.56 10.52 -4.31
C MET A 20 7.53 9.36 -4.46
N LEU A 21 7.17 8.38 -5.29
CA LEU A 21 8.05 7.26 -5.58
C LEU A 21 9.33 7.72 -6.29
N GLU A 22 9.20 8.61 -7.24
CA GLU A 22 10.37 9.15 -7.93
C GLU A 22 11.31 9.84 -6.96
N ARG A 23 10.77 10.59 -6.01
CA ARG A 23 11.58 11.23 -4.98
C ARG A 23 12.28 10.21 -4.11
N ALA A 24 11.55 9.17 -3.67
CA ALA A 24 12.13 8.12 -2.86
C ALA A 24 13.23 7.39 -3.60
N SER A 25 13.03 7.12 -4.87
CA SER A 25 14.04 6.47 -5.71
C SER A 25 15.32 7.30 -5.82
N LYS A 26 15.18 8.60 -5.89
CA LYS A 26 16.34 9.49 -5.97
C LYS A 26 17.14 9.51 -4.68
N THR A 27 16.51 9.28 -3.55
CA THR A 27 17.22 9.23 -2.27
C THR A 27 17.90 7.88 -2.04
N SER A 28 17.51 6.86 -2.78
CA SER A 28 18.11 5.55 -2.72
C SER A 28 19.42 5.57 -3.51
N SER A 29 20.55 5.32 -2.84
CA SER A 29 21.86 5.55 -3.41
C SER A 29 22.18 4.68 -4.64
N ASP A 30 21.65 3.46 -4.71
CA ASP A 30 21.91 2.54 -5.80
C ASP A 30 20.68 2.14 -6.59
N GLY A 31 19.53 2.70 -6.25
CA GLY A 31 18.28 2.39 -6.93
C GLY A 31 17.78 0.96 -6.70
N TYR A 32 18.36 0.24 -5.77
CA TYR A 32 17.96 -1.14 -5.49
C TYR A 32 16.88 -1.19 -4.41
N PRO A 33 15.88 -2.06 -4.53
CA PRO A 33 15.64 -2.98 -5.63
C PRO A 33 14.88 -2.32 -6.76
N PRO A 34 15.00 -2.83 -7.99
CA PRO A 34 14.13 -2.39 -9.07
C PRO A 34 12.69 -2.77 -8.75
N TYR A 35 11.76 -1.97 -9.22
CA TYR A 35 10.36 -2.19 -8.92
C TYR A 35 9.48 -1.80 -10.10
N ASN A 36 8.30 -2.40 -10.14
CA ASN A 36 7.22 -2.03 -11.04
C ASN A 36 6.02 -1.61 -10.22
N ILE A 37 5.21 -0.73 -10.77
CA ILE A 37 3.91 -0.41 -10.22
C ILE A 37 2.91 -0.59 -11.35
N GLU A 38 1.88 -1.41 -11.12
CA GLU A 38 0.87 -1.68 -12.13
C GLU A 38 -0.52 -1.52 -11.55
N GLN A 39 -1.44 -1.17 -12.40
CA GLN A 39 -2.85 -1.13 -12.04
C GLN A 39 -3.44 -2.53 -12.21
N THR A 40 -4.09 -3.04 -11.17
CA THR A 40 -4.68 -4.37 -11.19
C THR A 40 -6.19 -4.36 -11.30
N GLY A 41 -6.79 -3.17 -11.43
CA GLY A 41 -8.22 -3.00 -11.54
C GLY A 41 -8.56 -1.53 -11.32
N PRO A 42 -9.85 -1.17 -11.32
CA PRO A 42 -10.23 0.24 -11.17
C PRO A 42 -9.73 0.86 -9.86
N THR A 43 -9.57 0.06 -8.82
CA THR A 43 -9.14 0.53 -7.50
C THR A 43 -7.92 -0.20 -6.99
N GLY A 44 -7.31 -1.05 -7.80
CA GLY A 44 -6.19 -1.90 -7.39
C GLY A 44 -4.86 -1.43 -7.93
N LEU A 45 -3.83 -1.64 -7.14
CA LEU A 45 -2.46 -1.29 -7.49
C LEU A 45 -1.55 -2.41 -6.99
N ARG A 46 -0.53 -2.75 -7.75
CA ARG A 46 0.46 -3.72 -7.33
C ARG A 46 1.85 -3.17 -7.49
N ILE A 47 2.62 -3.25 -6.42
CA ILE A 47 4.05 -2.95 -6.44
C ILE A 47 4.79 -4.28 -6.46
N THR A 48 5.71 -4.42 -7.39
CA THR A 48 6.55 -5.61 -7.48
C THR A 48 8.01 -5.19 -7.39
N LEU A 49 8.74 -5.81 -6.47
CA LEU A 49 10.16 -5.52 -6.27
C LEU A 49 10.97 -6.78 -6.60
N ALA A 50 12.06 -6.60 -7.32
CA ALA A 50 12.96 -7.69 -7.65
C ALA A 50 13.96 -7.86 -6.50
N VAL A 51 13.78 -8.92 -5.72
CA VAL A 51 14.55 -9.17 -4.51
C VAL A 51 15.11 -10.58 -4.51
N ALA A 52 15.67 -11.00 -5.64
CA ALA A 52 16.24 -12.33 -5.75
C ALA A 52 17.32 -12.54 -4.66
N GLY A 53 17.27 -13.71 -4.06
CA GLY A 53 18.21 -14.06 -2.99
C GLY A 53 17.74 -13.70 -1.60
N PHE A 54 16.67 -12.90 -1.46
CA PHE A 54 16.08 -12.61 -0.16
C PHE A 54 15.05 -13.68 0.20
N THR A 55 15.09 -14.12 1.43
CA THR A 55 14.04 -14.98 1.98
C THR A 55 12.99 -14.12 2.66
N MET A 56 11.88 -14.73 3.02
CA MET A 56 10.84 -14.01 3.76
C MET A 56 11.36 -13.44 5.08
N ASP A 57 12.28 -14.17 5.72
CA ASP A 57 12.86 -13.72 6.98
C ASP A 57 13.79 -12.52 6.80
N ASP A 58 14.32 -12.33 5.60
CA ASP A 58 15.19 -11.20 5.29
C ASP A 58 14.41 -9.93 4.99
N LEU A 59 13.10 -10.03 4.80
CA LEU A 59 12.27 -8.93 4.33
C LEU A 59 11.28 -8.51 5.42
N GLN A 60 11.03 -7.22 5.48
CA GLN A 60 10.04 -6.65 6.39
C GLN A 60 9.27 -5.57 5.66
N ILE A 61 7.95 -5.62 5.78
CA ILE A 61 7.06 -4.60 5.24
C ILE A 61 6.30 -3.98 6.40
N THR A 62 6.38 -2.67 6.53
CA THR A 62 5.63 -1.95 7.56
C THR A 62 4.88 -0.80 6.92
N GLN A 63 3.76 -0.45 7.51
CA GLN A 63 3.05 0.77 7.18
C GLN A 63 3.22 1.74 8.34
N GLU A 64 3.89 2.85 8.06
CA GLU A 64 4.24 3.85 9.05
C GLU A 64 3.57 5.15 8.65
N ASP A 65 2.47 5.48 9.30
CA ASP A 65 1.58 6.58 8.93
C ASP A 65 1.07 6.38 7.50
N ASN A 66 1.43 7.27 6.59
CA ASN A 66 1.05 7.15 5.18
C ASN A 66 2.18 6.59 4.31
N GLN A 67 3.15 5.95 4.91
CA GLN A 67 4.28 5.38 4.18
C GLN A 67 4.27 3.86 4.25
N LEU A 68 4.54 3.26 3.10
CA LEU A 68 4.81 1.83 3.02
C LEU A 68 6.31 1.66 2.96
N VAL A 69 6.88 1.00 3.95
CA VAL A 69 8.34 0.86 4.06
C VAL A 69 8.71 -0.60 3.91
N ILE A 70 9.58 -0.87 2.96
CA ILE A 70 10.10 -2.21 2.71
C ILE A 70 11.57 -2.22 3.06
N ARG A 71 11.95 -3.11 3.97
CA ARG A 71 13.33 -3.29 4.39
C ARG A 71 13.78 -4.69 4.05
N GLY A 72 14.99 -4.80 3.55
CA GLY A 72 15.60 -6.08 3.26
C GLY A 72 17.02 -6.11 3.78
N ARG A 73 17.41 -7.24 4.35
CA ARG A 73 18.76 -7.44 4.84
C ARG A 73 19.13 -8.90 4.69
N GLN A 74 20.05 -9.15 3.76
CA GLN A 74 20.58 -10.49 3.57
C GLN A 74 21.72 -10.75 4.55
N SER A 75 21.77 -11.97 5.06
CA SER A 75 22.94 -12.43 5.81
C SER A 75 24.09 -12.65 4.85
N ASP A 76 25.27 -12.22 5.25
CA ASP A 76 26.46 -12.49 4.46
C ASP A 76 27.05 -13.83 4.89
N ASP A 77 26.79 -14.85 4.10
CA ASP A 77 27.30 -16.20 4.35
C ASP A 77 28.54 -16.53 3.48
N SER A 78 29.28 -15.51 3.06
CA SER A 78 30.51 -15.68 2.30
C SER A 78 31.64 -16.20 3.15
N HIS A 79 31.45 -16.35 4.44
CA HIS A 79 32.48 -16.81 5.36
C HIS A 79 33.03 -18.19 4.96
N GLY A 80 34.32 -18.27 4.80
CA GLY A 80 34.99 -19.51 4.40
C GLY A 80 34.89 -19.84 2.92
N ARG A 81 34.29 -19.00 2.13
CA ARG A 81 34.16 -19.20 0.68
C ARG A 81 35.19 -18.36 -0.07
N VAL A 82 35.80 -18.95 -1.06
CA VAL A 82 36.76 -18.27 -1.90
C VAL A 82 36.18 -18.06 -3.27
N PHE A 83 35.89 -16.83 -3.62
CA PHE A 83 35.33 -16.50 -4.93
C PHE A 83 36.43 -16.15 -5.92
N LEU A 84 36.43 -16.82 -7.05
CA LEU A 84 37.28 -16.40 -8.17
C LEU A 84 36.71 -15.17 -8.86
N HIS A 85 35.39 -14.99 -8.81
CA HIS A 85 34.70 -13.80 -9.23
C HIS A 85 33.45 -13.68 -8.38
N ARG A 86 33.16 -12.49 -7.90
CA ARG A 86 31.95 -12.27 -7.12
C ARG A 86 31.18 -11.09 -7.71
N GLY A 87 30.10 -11.40 -8.45
CA GLY A 87 29.19 -10.39 -8.98
C GLY A 87 27.92 -10.23 -8.18
N ILE A 88 27.66 -11.15 -7.24
CA ILE A 88 26.46 -11.13 -6.39
C ILE A 88 26.91 -11.01 -4.95
N ALA A 89 26.60 -9.88 -4.33
CA ALA A 89 26.94 -9.64 -2.94
C ALA A 89 25.66 -9.57 -2.10
N ALA A 90 25.81 -9.86 -0.81
CA ALA A 90 24.71 -9.65 0.14
C ALA A 90 24.31 -8.17 0.11
N ARG A 91 23.01 -7.91 0.14
CA ARG A 91 22.49 -6.57 0.03
C ARG A 91 21.61 -6.20 1.22
N GLN A 92 21.56 -4.91 1.44
CA GLN A 92 20.68 -4.31 2.41
C GLN A 92 20.01 -3.12 1.72
N PHE A 93 18.69 -2.99 1.91
CA PHE A 93 17.99 -1.88 1.30
C PHE A 93 16.83 -1.42 2.18
N GLN A 94 16.43 -0.21 1.97
CA GLN A 94 15.19 0.32 2.51
C GLN A 94 14.53 1.16 1.42
N ARG A 95 13.27 0.87 1.17
CA ARG A 95 12.51 1.62 0.19
C ARG A 95 11.17 2.03 0.80
N ALA A 96 10.83 3.29 0.63
CA ALA A 96 9.60 3.85 1.17
C ALA A 96 8.75 4.40 0.05
N PHE A 97 7.45 4.13 0.12
CA PHE A 97 6.45 4.65 -0.80
C PHE A 97 5.45 5.45 0.00
N VAL A 98 5.18 6.69 -0.42
CA VAL A 98 4.17 7.50 0.23
C VAL A 98 2.83 7.19 -0.40
N LEU A 99 1.89 6.75 0.42
CA LEU A 99 0.56 6.35 -0.01
C LEU A 99 -0.39 7.54 0.04
N ALA A 100 -1.19 7.69 -1.01
CA ALA A 100 -2.26 8.66 -0.99
C ALA A 100 -3.31 8.27 0.04
N GLU A 101 -4.06 9.24 0.52
CA GLU A 101 -5.08 9.00 1.53
C GLU A 101 -6.11 8.00 1.02
N GLY A 102 -6.47 7.06 1.86
CA GLY A 102 -7.46 6.04 1.55
C GLY A 102 -6.90 4.80 0.89
N ILE A 103 -5.61 4.76 0.57
CA ILE A 103 -4.99 3.57 0.01
C ILE A 103 -4.65 2.61 1.14
N GLU A 104 -5.04 1.35 0.97
CA GLU A 104 -4.79 0.29 1.95
C GLU A 104 -3.92 -0.79 1.34
N VAL A 105 -3.04 -1.34 2.16
CA VAL A 105 -2.26 -2.53 1.79
C VAL A 105 -3.14 -3.74 2.00
N LYS A 106 -3.34 -4.52 0.94
CA LYS A 106 -4.21 -5.71 0.99
C LYS A 106 -3.44 -6.97 1.31
N GLY A 107 -2.20 -7.05 0.91
CA GLY A 107 -1.39 -8.20 1.20
C GLY A 107 -0.08 -8.15 0.45
N ALA A 108 0.79 -9.11 0.75
CA ALA A 108 2.08 -9.23 0.11
C ALA A 108 2.48 -10.69 0.04
N TRP A 109 3.24 -11.06 -0.97
CA TRP A 109 3.78 -12.41 -1.10
C TRP A 109 5.08 -12.38 -1.89
N LEU A 110 5.90 -13.38 -1.64
CA LEU A 110 7.18 -13.54 -2.31
C LEU A 110 7.09 -14.76 -3.23
N ASP A 111 7.42 -14.56 -4.49
CA ASP A 111 7.34 -15.60 -5.51
C ASP A 111 8.44 -15.41 -6.53
N ASN A 112 9.25 -16.44 -6.74
CA ASN A 112 10.31 -16.46 -7.76
C ASN A 112 11.24 -15.24 -7.67
N GLY A 113 11.58 -14.81 -6.46
CA GLY A 113 12.46 -13.66 -6.27
C GLY A 113 11.80 -12.33 -6.45
N LEU A 114 10.47 -12.31 -6.60
CA LEU A 114 9.71 -11.07 -6.71
C LEU A 114 8.82 -10.91 -5.50
N LEU A 115 8.89 -9.76 -4.88
CA LEU A 115 8.01 -9.39 -3.78
C LEU A 115 6.86 -8.58 -4.35
N HIS A 116 5.65 -9.11 -4.21
CA HIS A 116 4.44 -8.45 -4.68
C HIS A 116 3.69 -7.86 -3.50
N ILE A 117 3.24 -6.63 -3.65
CA ILE A 117 2.45 -5.95 -2.63
C ILE A 117 1.21 -5.39 -3.30
N ASP A 118 0.05 -5.87 -2.89
CA ASP A 118 -1.21 -5.39 -3.41
C ASP A 118 -1.78 -4.30 -2.53
N LEU A 119 -2.21 -3.24 -3.20
CA LEU A 119 -2.86 -2.11 -2.55
C LEU A 119 -4.19 -1.86 -3.23
N ALA A 120 -5.10 -1.26 -2.51
CA ALA A 120 -6.39 -0.87 -3.05
C ALA A 120 -6.84 0.44 -2.43
N ARG A 121 -7.58 1.18 -3.23
CA ARG A 121 -8.30 2.34 -2.74
C ARG A 121 -9.78 1.98 -2.74
N PRO A 122 -10.32 1.55 -1.59
CA PRO A 122 -11.71 1.14 -1.55
C PRO A 122 -12.61 2.29 -1.98
N GLN A 123 -13.59 1.98 -2.82
CA GLN A 123 -14.58 2.96 -3.17
C GLN A 123 -15.47 3.17 -1.95
N PRO A 124 -15.76 4.43 -1.60
CA PRO A 124 -16.66 4.66 -0.50
C PRO A 124 -18.01 4.04 -0.83
N GLU A 125 -18.54 3.30 0.12
CA GLU A 125 -19.88 2.77 -0.03
C GLU A 125 -20.84 3.92 -0.21
N SER A 126 -21.80 3.74 -1.14
CA SER A 126 -22.83 4.72 -1.33
C SER A 126 -23.64 4.82 -0.04
N ARG A 127 -23.46 5.90 0.67
CA ARG A 127 -24.19 6.13 1.91
C ARG A 127 -25.40 7.01 1.62
N VAL A 128 -26.42 6.38 1.11
CA VAL A 128 -27.70 7.06 0.97
C VAL A 128 -28.45 6.87 2.26
N ARG A 129 -28.70 7.96 2.95
CA ARG A 129 -29.43 7.95 4.20
C ARG A 129 -30.61 8.90 4.09
N THR A 130 -31.78 8.38 4.34
CA THR A 130 -32.99 9.21 4.37
C THR A 130 -33.08 9.88 5.73
N ILE A 131 -33.18 11.18 5.73
CA ILE A 131 -33.33 11.95 6.95
C ILE A 131 -34.79 12.29 7.12
N GLN A 132 -35.35 11.89 8.25
CA GLN A 132 -36.72 12.19 8.56
C GLN A 132 -36.91 13.65 8.92
N ILE A 133 -37.94 14.26 8.33
CA ILE A 133 -38.27 15.65 8.63
C ILE A 133 -39.25 15.64 9.76
N GLY A 134 -38.87 16.22 10.90
CA GLY A 134 -39.74 16.31 12.04
C GLY A 134 -40.28 17.73 12.23
N ARG A 135 -41.28 17.88 13.09
CA ARG A 135 -41.80 19.17 13.47
C ARG A 135 -41.07 19.70 14.69
N PRO A 136 -40.89 21.02 14.81
CA PRO A 136 -40.25 21.56 16.00
C PRO A 136 -40.99 21.12 17.27
N GLY A 137 -40.20 20.68 18.25
CA GLY A 137 -40.74 20.27 19.53
C GLY A 137 -41.18 18.82 19.63
N ALA A 138 -41.30 18.11 18.51
CA ALA A 138 -41.68 16.69 18.50
C ALA A 138 -40.52 15.74 18.30
N ASN A 139 -39.37 16.24 17.87
CA ASN A 139 -38.25 15.40 17.45
C ASN A 139 -37.66 14.55 18.58
N GLY A 140 -37.51 15.14 19.76
CA GLY A 140 -36.92 14.41 20.87
C GLY A 140 -37.77 13.23 21.33
N SER A 141 -39.05 13.41 21.37
CA SER A 141 -39.94 12.34 21.81
C SER A 141 -40.04 11.21 20.80
N GLU A 142 -39.93 11.55 19.52
CA GLU A 142 -40.00 10.54 18.50
C GLU A 142 -38.72 9.69 18.47
N GLU A 143 -37.59 10.32 18.69
CA GLU A 143 -36.33 9.59 18.76
C GLU A 143 -36.30 8.64 19.95
N GLU A 144 -36.79 9.08 21.08
CA GLU A 144 -36.87 8.23 22.25
C GLU A 144 -37.77 7.03 22.01
N ARG A 145 -38.88 7.24 21.33
CA ARG A 145 -39.79 6.12 21.01
C ARG A 145 -39.14 5.10 20.08
N LEU A 146 -38.40 5.57 19.09
CA LEU A 146 -37.71 4.68 18.15
C LEU A 146 -36.66 3.84 18.85
N VAL A 147 -35.92 4.44 19.76
CA VAL A 147 -34.91 3.71 20.54
C VAL A 147 -35.58 2.67 21.43
N GLU A 148 -36.70 3.00 22.05
CA GLU A 148 -37.43 2.05 22.90
C GLU A 148 -37.97 0.89 22.09
N ASP A 149 -38.49 1.14 20.90
CA ASP A 149 -39.02 0.09 20.04
C ASP A 149 -37.91 -0.88 19.63
N GLU A 150 -36.73 -0.36 19.32
CA GLU A 150 -35.60 -1.21 18.98
C GLU A 150 -35.16 -2.08 20.15
N THR A 151 -35.17 -1.53 21.33
CA THR A 151 -34.78 -2.30 22.52
C THR A 151 -35.82 -3.32 22.91
N SER A 152 -37.09 -3.07 22.64
CA SER A 152 -38.16 -4.00 22.98
C SER A 152 -38.22 -5.20 22.04
N GLU A 153 -37.73 -5.09 20.84
CA GLU A 153 -37.70 -6.18 19.88
C GLU A 153 -36.42 -7.03 19.97
N GLY A 154 -35.44 -6.56 20.70
CA GLY A 154 -34.16 -7.25 20.86
C GLY A 154 -34.18 -8.47 21.78
#